data_8747f57355c186077372461699693523
#
_entry.id   8747f57355c186077372461699693523
#
_cell.length_a   1.000
_cell.length_b   1.000
_cell.length_c   1.000
_cell.angle_alpha   90.00
_cell.angle_beta   90.00
_cell.angle_gamma   90.00
#
_symmetry.space_group_name_H-M   'P 1'
#
loop_
_entity.id
_entity.type
_entity.pdbx_description
1 polymer ?
#
loop_
_entity_poly.entity_id
_entity_poly.type
_entity_poly.pdbx_seq_one_letter_code
_entity_poly.pdbx_strand_id
1 'polypeptide(L)'
;MDLYDEEAFDSLRSAVQLSHEQGSPRAFAITTGNREGQQSSLVGGYHDENESSPIEANSSFLIASPTKPFIATAFMMLVQRGLVRL
;
A
#
# COMPACT_ATOMS: atom_id res chain seq x y z
N MET A 1 11.33 18.13 8.29
CA MET A 1 10.15 17.92 7.43
C MET A 1 9.32 16.81 8.01
N ASP A 2 8.08 17.11 8.35
CA ASP A 2 7.16 16.11 8.85
C ASP A 2 6.70 15.24 7.68
N LEU A 3 6.90 13.94 7.76
CA LEU A 3 6.41 12.99 6.75
C LEU A 3 4.89 12.88 6.77
N TYR A 4 4.28 13.43 7.82
CA TYR A 4 2.84 13.50 8.00
C TYR A 4 2.35 14.91 7.77
N ASP A 5 2.21 15.28 6.53
CA ASP A 5 1.56 16.51 6.12
C ASP A 5 0.10 16.17 5.78
N GLU A 6 -0.82 16.60 6.63
CA GLU A 6 -2.26 16.34 6.45
C GLU A 6 -2.77 16.95 5.16
N GLU A 7 -2.26 18.12 4.78
CA GLU A 7 -2.67 18.78 3.55
C GLU A 7 -2.22 17.97 2.32
N ALA A 8 -0.98 17.45 2.34
CA ALA A 8 -0.49 16.60 1.28
C ALA A 8 -1.27 15.28 1.21
N PHE A 9 -1.61 14.71 2.36
CA PHE A 9 -2.41 13.48 2.41
C PHE A 9 -3.83 13.73 1.87
N ASP A 10 -4.44 14.86 2.19
CA ASP A 10 -5.75 15.22 1.67
C ASP A 10 -5.72 15.43 0.15
N SER A 11 -4.63 15.98 -0.38
CA SER A 11 -4.43 16.11 -1.83
C SER A 11 -4.34 14.74 -2.49
N LEU A 12 -3.60 13.81 -1.89
CA LEU A 12 -3.52 12.42 -2.36
C LEU A 12 -4.90 11.76 -2.35
N ARG A 13 -5.63 11.91 -1.25
CA ARG A 13 -6.99 11.38 -1.11
C ARG A 13 -7.89 11.86 -2.23
N SER A 14 -7.91 13.18 -2.48
CA SER A 14 -8.74 13.78 -3.51
C SER A 14 -8.39 13.25 -4.89
N ALA A 15 -7.11 13.15 -5.22
CA ALA A 15 -6.64 12.65 -6.51
C ALA A 15 -7.03 11.19 -6.73
N VAL A 16 -6.83 10.34 -5.72
CA VAL A 16 -7.15 8.91 -5.81
C VAL A 16 -8.65 8.70 -5.91
N GLN A 17 -9.44 9.43 -5.14
CA GLN A 17 -10.90 9.32 -5.19
C GLN A 17 -11.45 9.75 -6.55
N LEU A 18 -10.93 10.83 -7.11
CA LEU A 18 -11.34 11.28 -8.44
C LEU A 18 -11.04 10.21 -9.50
N SER A 19 -9.84 9.64 -9.46
CA SER A 19 -9.45 8.57 -10.39
C SER A 19 -10.34 7.34 -10.22
N HIS A 20 -10.63 6.96 -9.00
CA HIS A 20 -11.50 5.82 -8.68
C HIS A 20 -12.93 6.04 -9.20
N GLU A 21 -13.48 7.23 -9.02
CA GLU A 21 -14.80 7.58 -9.53
C GLU A 21 -14.86 7.51 -11.05
N GLN A 22 -13.72 7.72 -11.73
CA GLN A 22 -13.59 7.58 -13.19
C GLN A 22 -13.37 6.13 -13.63
N GLY A 23 -13.37 5.17 -12.71
CA GLY A 23 -13.29 3.75 -12.99
C GLY A 23 -11.93 3.10 -12.81
N SER A 24 -10.88 3.84 -12.43
CA SER A 24 -9.54 3.28 -12.20
C SER A 24 -8.81 4.01 -11.06
N PRO A 25 -8.29 3.29 -10.08
CA PRO A 25 -8.44 1.84 -9.85
C PRO A 25 -9.84 1.49 -9.33
N ARG A 26 -10.28 0.27 -9.58
CA ARG A 26 -11.58 -0.22 -9.10
C ARG A 26 -11.56 -0.53 -7.60
N ALA A 27 -10.40 -0.95 -7.09
CA ALA A 27 -10.18 -1.22 -5.68
C ALA A 27 -8.76 -0.77 -5.32
N PHE A 28 -8.60 -0.17 -4.15
CA PHE A 28 -7.30 0.30 -3.72
C PHE A 28 -7.18 0.33 -2.21
N ALA A 29 -5.95 0.21 -1.73
CA ALA A 29 -5.58 0.46 -0.34
C ALA A 29 -4.21 1.14 -0.33
N ILE A 30 -4.15 2.31 0.25
CA ILE A 30 -2.92 3.09 0.38
C ILE A 30 -2.67 3.36 1.85
N THR A 31 -1.48 3.04 2.32
CA THR A 31 -1.06 3.35 3.68
C THR A 31 0.23 4.15 3.62
N THR A 32 0.25 5.26 4.33
CA THR A 32 1.45 6.07 4.52
C THR A 32 1.88 6.00 5.96
N GLY A 33 3.18 6.10 6.20
CA GLY A 33 3.72 6.02 7.55
C GLY A 33 5.04 6.75 7.68
N ASN A 34 5.50 6.90 8.92
CA ASN A 34 6.80 7.46 9.23
C ASN A 34 7.54 6.57 10.24
N ARG A 35 8.77 6.96 10.59
CA ARG A 35 9.60 6.23 11.56
C ARG A 35 9.04 6.23 12.98
N GLU A 36 8.16 7.17 13.29
CA GLU A 36 7.56 7.33 14.62
C GLU A 36 6.32 6.45 14.81
N GLY A 37 5.96 5.68 13.77
CA GLY A 37 4.83 4.77 13.84
C GLY A 37 3.49 5.40 13.49
N GLN A 38 3.47 6.66 13.11
CA GLN A 38 2.25 7.30 12.62
C GLN A 38 1.88 6.71 11.26
N GLN A 39 0.62 6.37 11.10
CA GLN A 39 0.09 5.78 9.85
C GLN A 39 -1.24 6.40 9.49
N SER A 40 -1.47 6.53 8.19
CA SER A 40 -2.77 6.89 7.65
C SER A 40 -3.09 5.97 6.49
N SER A 41 -4.33 5.52 6.41
CA SER A 41 -4.79 4.60 5.38
C SER A 41 -5.96 5.19 4.61
N LEU A 42 -5.97 4.92 3.32
CA LEU A 42 -7.04 5.29 2.42
C LEU A 42 -7.44 4.05 1.63
N VAL A 43 -8.70 3.68 1.69
CA VAL A 43 -9.20 2.49 1.00
C VAL A 43 -10.44 2.86 0.20
N GLY A 44 -10.71 2.11 -0.86
CA GLY A 44 -11.91 2.28 -1.65
C GLY A 44 -12.13 1.09 -2.56
N GLY A 45 -13.40 0.95 -3.00
CA GLY A 45 -13.80 -0.12 -3.88
C GLY A 45 -14.22 -1.39 -3.15
N TYR A 46 -14.38 -2.45 -3.92
CA TYR A 46 -14.93 -3.71 -3.43
C TYR A 46 -14.11 -4.88 -3.96
N HIS A 47 -14.15 -6.01 -3.24
CA HIS A 47 -13.51 -7.26 -3.67
C HIS A 47 -14.22 -7.89 -4.86
N ASP A 48 -15.49 -7.59 -5.07
CA ASP A 48 -16.33 -8.23 -6.07
C ASP A 48 -17.09 -7.22 -6.92
N GLU A 49 -17.56 -7.68 -8.08
CA GLU A 49 -18.34 -6.85 -9.01
C GLU A 49 -19.71 -6.48 -8.48
N ASN A 50 -20.25 -7.24 -7.52
CA ASN A 50 -21.57 -7.00 -6.93
C ASN A 50 -21.56 -5.96 -5.83
N GLU A 51 -20.37 -5.39 -5.52
CA GLU A 51 -20.20 -4.38 -4.48
C GLU A 51 -20.69 -4.83 -3.10
N SER A 52 -20.57 -6.13 -2.82
CA SER A 52 -21.05 -6.73 -1.57
C SER A 52 -19.96 -6.85 -0.50
N SER A 53 -18.68 -6.77 -0.88
CA SER A 53 -17.54 -6.94 0.02
C SER A 53 -16.56 -5.77 -0.13
N PRO A 54 -16.70 -4.71 0.70
CA PRO A 54 -15.84 -3.53 0.58
C PRO A 54 -14.38 -3.83 0.94
N ILE A 55 -13.48 -3.10 0.31
CA ILE A 55 -12.06 -3.17 0.63
C ILE A 55 -11.81 -2.57 2.00
N GLU A 56 -10.98 -3.25 2.80
CA GLU A 56 -10.56 -2.81 4.12
C GLU A 56 -9.04 -2.59 4.13
N ALA A 57 -8.53 -1.94 5.17
CA ALA A 57 -7.10 -1.66 5.28
C ALA A 57 -6.25 -2.93 5.33
N ASN A 58 -6.81 -4.05 5.79
CA ASN A 58 -6.14 -5.36 5.87
C ASN A 58 -6.55 -6.32 4.75
N SER A 59 -7.22 -5.84 3.71
CA SER A 59 -7.59 -6.67 2.57
C SER A 59 -6.36 -7.19 1.84
N SER A 60 -6.47 -8.40 1.28
CA SER A 60 -5.40 -9.03 0.53
C SER A 60 -5.47 -8.65 -0.95
N PHE A 61 -4.31 -8.36 -1.52
CA PHE A 61 -4.16 -8.01 -2.94
C PHE A 61 -3.11 -8.91 -3.59
N LEU A 62 -3.36 -9.27 -4.85
CA LEU A 62 -2.35 -9.94 -5.65
C LEU A 62 -1.34 -8.89 -6.12
N ILE A 63 -0.08 -9.04 -5.71
CA ILE A 63 0.94 -8.03 -5.98
C ILE A 63 1.93 -8.41 -7.10
N ALA A 64 1.96 -9.67 -7.52
CA ALA A 64 2.80 -10.14 -8.64
C ALA A 64 4.27 -9.66 -8.54
N SER A 65 4.77 -8.91 -9.53
CA SER A 65 6.19 -8.48 -9.58
C SER A 65 6.69 -7.71 -8.36
N PRO A 66 5.92 -6.86 -7.65
CA PRO A 66 6.35 -6.26 -6.39
C PRO A 66 6.77 -7.25 -5.30
N THR A 67 6.47 -8.54 -5.46
CA THR A 67 6.97 -9.60 -4.59
C THR A 67 8.51 -9.73 -4.65
N LYS A 68 9.13 -9.41 -5.78
CA LYS A 68 10.58 -9.54 -5.97
C LYS A 68 11.42 -8.77 -4.96
N PRO A 69 11.14 -7.48 -4.67
CA PRO A 69 11.87 -6.75 -3.62
C PRO A 69 11.76 -7.40 -2.24
N PHE A 70 10.62 -8.00 -1.91
CA PHE A 70 10.46 -8.70 -0.63
C PHE A 70 11.39 -9.91 -0.54
N ILE A 71 11.47 -10.71 -1.60
CA ILE A 71 12.35 -11.88 -1.65
C ILE A 71 13.81 -11.43 -1.61
N ALA A 72 14.17 -10.41 -2.38
CA ALA A 72 15.54 -9.87 -2.40
C ALA A 72 15.95 -9.35 -1.02
N THR A 73 15.06 -8.64 -0.33
CA THR A 73 15.31 -8.13 1.01
C THR A 73 15.52 -9.29 2.00
N ALA A 74 14.68 -10.32 1.95
CA ALA A 74 14.82 -11.50 2.81
C ALA A 74 16.17 -12.19 2.59
N PHE A 75 16.60 -12.32 1.33
CA PHE A 75 17.91 -12.89 0.98
C PHE A 75 19.05 -12.04 1.57
N MET A 76 18.99 -10.73 1.43
CA MET A 76 20.01 -9.84 1.97
C MET A 76 20.07 -9.88 3.49
N MET A 77 18.97 -10.14 4.16
CA MET A 77 18.97 -10.36 5.62
C MET A 77 19.77 -11.62 5.99
N LEU A 78 19.70 -12.67 5.17
CA LEU A 78 20.49 -13.88 5.37
C LEU A 78 21.98 -13.61 5.15
N VAL A 79 22.31 -12.79 4.14
CA VAL A 79 23.69 -12.36 3.89
C VAL A 79 24.24 -11.58 5.09
N GLN A 80 23.46 -10.66 5.62
CA GLN A 80 23.82 -9.85 6.78
C GLN A 80 24.09 -10.72 8.01
N ARG A 81 23.36 -11.82 8.18
CA ARG A 81 23.52 -12.76 9.28
C ARG A 81 24.64 -13.77 9.05
N GLY A 82 25.32 -13.72 7.92
CA GLY A 82 26.42 -14.62 7.58
C GLY A 82 26.00 -16.02 7.17
N LEU A 83 24.73 -16.25 6.91
CA LEU A 83 24.22 -17.58 6.55
C LEU A 83 24.39 -17.89 5.06
N VAL A 84 24.52 -16.86 4.22
CA VAL A 84 24.67 -16.98 2.78
C VAL A 84 25.72 -15.98 2.31
N ARG A 85 26.47 -16.30 1.26
CA ARG A 85 27.40 -15.40 0.58
C ARG A 85 26.82 -14.93 -0.75
N LEU A 86 27.14 -13.70 -1.10
CA LEU A 86 26.92 -13.18 -2.45
C LEU A 86 27.86 -13.83 -3.45
#